data_7d3b3868aeef7470d04c581c81e3208b
#
_entry.id   7d3b3868aeef7470d04c581c81e3208b
#
_cell.length_a   1.000
_cell.length_b   1.000
_cell.length_c   1.000
_cell.angle_alpha   90.00
_cell.angle_beta   90.00
_cell.angle_gamma   90.00
#
_symmetry.space_group_name_H-M   'P 1'
#
loop_
_entity.id
_entity.type
_entity.pdbx_description
1 polymer ?
#
loop_
_entity_poly.entity_id
_entity_poly.type
_entity_poly.pdbx_seq_one_letter_code
_entity_poly.pdbx_strand_id
1 'polypeptide(L)'
;MVPVSHAFGSIEEMGDGVFRKVRQALGVTAFGVNAVVLEPGVTSRPHYHERQDELYFVHRGRARFEVGGETRELEPGGVCHVISTTRRRITSVGDEDLVMLVVGAKDGYVGRDGQPAEPDAFG
;
A
#
# COMPACT_ATOMS: atom_id res chain seq x y z
N MET A 1 23.12 -14.90 17.37
CA MET A 1 22.19 -13.78 17.52
C MET A 1 20.87 -14.27 18.10
N VAL A 2 20.39 -13.65 19.14
CA VAL A 2 19.12 -14.01 19.75
C VAL A 2 18.00 -13.40 18.90
N PRO A 3 17.01 -14.18 18.43
CA PRO A 3 15.87 -13.61 17.69
C PRO A 3 15.11 -12.63 18.57
N VAL A 4 14.69 -11.54 17.98
CA VAL A 4 13.86 -10.54 18.66
C VAL A 4 12.42 -11.00 18.60
N SER A 5 11.75 -11.03 19.73
CA SER A 5 10.36 -11.50 19.77
C SER A 5 9.36 -10.45 19.31
N HIS A 6 9.73 -9.17 19.30
CA HIS A 6 8.82 -8.08 18.96
C HIS A 6 9.61 -6.81 18.61
N ALA A 7 8.93 -5.84 17.99
CA ALA A 7 9.51 -4.54 17.68
C ALA A 7 8.41 -3.47 17.65
N PHE A 8 8.79 -2.26 18.02
CA PHE A 8 7.91 -1.08 17.98
C PHE A 8 8.50 -0.04 17.04
N GLY A 9 7.64 0.76 16.44
CA GLY A 9 8.08 1.87 15.61
C GLY A 9 6.94 2.82 15.32
N SER A 10 7.25 3.87 14.58
CA SER A 10 6.27 4.86 14.12
C SER A 10 6.51 5.10 12.64
N ILE A 11 5.43 5.16 11.87
CA ILE A 11 5.50 5.45 10.43
C ILE A 11 6.26 6.76 10.19
N GLU A 12 6.07 7.75 11.04
CA GLU A 12 6.72 9.05 10.91
C GLU A 12 8.24 8.98 11.08
N GLU A 13 8.73 7.96 11.74
CA GLU A 13 10.17 7.76 11.97
C GLU A 13 10.81 6.85 10.92
N MET A 14 10.06 6.40 9.94
CA MET A 14 10.52 5.46 8.91
C MET A 14 10.90 6.15 7.61
N GLY A 15 11.43 7.37 7.69
CA GLY A 15 11.85 8.15 6.54
C GLY A 15 10.81 9.17 6.11
N ASP A 16 11.06 9.81 4.99
CA ASP A 16 10.23 10.90 4.46
C ASP A 16 9.77 10.66 3.02
N GLY A 17 10.05 9.48 2.47
CA GLY A 17 9.64 9.10 1.13
C GLY A 17 8.19 8.65 1.05
N VAL A 18 7.75 8.34 -0.17
CA VAL A 18 6.40 7.81 -0.41
C VAL A 18 6.21 6.47 0.30
N PHE A 19 7.20 5.60 0.22
CA PHE A 19 7.14 4.29 0.85
C PHE A 19 7.87 4.31 2.18
N ARG A 20 7.15 4.04 3.27
CA ARG A 20 7.72 3.87 4.60
C ARG A 20 7.87 2.37 4.83
N LYS A 21 9.10 1.90 4.96
CA LYS A 21 9.43 0.46 4.91
C LYS A 21 9.21 -0.21 6.26
N VAL A 22 7.96 -0.41 6.62
CA VAL A 22 7.56 -0.96 7.92
C VAL A 22 8.13 -2.35 8.13
N ARG A 23 8.05 -3.21 7.09
CA ARG A 23 8.56 -4.58 7.18
C ARG A 23 10.04 -4.60 7.59
N GLN A 24 10.84 -3.81 6.91
CA GLN A 24 12.29 -3.77 7.19
C GLN A 24 12.57 -3.14 8.54
N ALA A 25 11.87 -2.06 8.88
CA ALA A 25 12.10 -1.36 10.14
C ALA A 25 11.78 -2.23 11.35
N LEU A 26 10.75 -3.08 11.26
CA LEU A 26 10.31 -3.89 12.38
C LEU A 26 10.74 -5.36 12.29
N GLY A 27 11.42 -5.76 11.20
CA GLY A 27 11.88 -7.13 11.03
C GLY A 27 10.78 -8.15 10.78
N VAL A 28 9.71 -7.74 10.08
CA VAL A 28 8.61 -8.65 9.74
C VAL A 28 9.06 -9.59 8.63
N THR A 29 8.87 -10.89 8.85
CA THR A 29 9.30 -11.91 7.87
C THR A 29 8.16 -12.70 7.26
N ALA A 30 6.98 -12.71 7.90
CA ALA A 30 5.87 -13.56 7.48
C ALA A 30 5.02 -12.96 6.37
N PHE A 31 5.06 -11.63 6.21
CA PHE A 31 4.28 -10.92 5.20
C PHE A 31 4.97 -9.62 4.86
N GLY A 32 4.58 -9.03 3.74
CA GLY A 32 5.02 -7.69 3.36
C GLY A 32 4.13 -6.65 4.03
N VAL A 33 4.73 -5.56 4.49
CA VAL A 33 3.97 -4.43 5.02
C VAL A 33 4.77 -3.16 4.82
N ASN A 34 4.12 -2.16 4.23
CA ASN A 34 4.66 -0.81 4.08
C ASN A 34 3.57 0.20 4.38
N ALA A 35 3.96 1.38 4.77
CA ALA A 35 3.06 2.51 4.72
C ALA A 35 3.34 3.31 3.45
N VAL A 36 2.30 3.89 2.89
CA VAL A 36 2.37 4.74 1.69
C VAL A 36 1.86 6.11 2.08
N VAL A 37 2.65 7.13 1.79
CA VAL A 37 2.29 8.52 2.09
C VAL A 37 2.25 9.29 0.77
N LEU A 38 1.06 9.76 0.38
CA LEU A 38 0.86 10.53 -0.85
C LEU A 38 0.37 11.92 -0.50
N GLU A 39 1.09 12.93 -0.97
CA GLU A 39 0.65 14.32 -0.81
C GLU A 39 -0.66 14.57 -1.57
N PRO A 40 -1.43 15.60 -1.18
CA PRO A 40 -2.68 15.92 -1.87
C PRO A 40 -2.50 16.03 -3.38
N GLY A 41 -3.38 15.37 -4.13
CA GLY A 41 -3.38 15.37 -5.58
C GLY A 41 -2.43 14.38 -6.24
N VAL A 42 -1.57 13.72 -5.46
CA VAL A 42 -0.63 12.74 -6.03
C VAL A 42 -1.34 11.43 -6.31
N THR A 43 -1.06 10.87 -7.48
CA THR A 43 -1.58 9.58 -7.92
C THR A 43 -0.44 8.57 -7.94
N SER A 44 -0.70 7.39 -7.40
CA SER A 44 0.26 6.29 -7.46
C SER A 44 0.40 5.79 -8.89
N ARG A 45 1.54 5.17 -9.20
CA ARG A 45 1.73 4.52 -10.48
C ARG A 45 0.71 3.38 -10.64
N PRO A 46 0.01 3.27 -11.77
CA PRO A 46 -0.86 2.11 -12.04
C PRO A 46 -0.02 0.83 -12.05
N HIS A 47 -0.49 -0.19 -11.32
CA HIS A 47 0.30 -1.43 -11.24
C HIS A 47 -0.59 -2.63 -10.90
N TYR A 48 0.00 -3.80 -11.00
CA TYR A 48 -0.53 -5.07 -10.50
C TYR A 48 0.63 -5.87 -9.94
N HIS A 49 0.33 -6.98 -9.29
CA HIS A 49 1.34 -7.91 -8.78
C HIS A 49 1.19 -9.25 -9.46
N GLU A 50 2.28 -10.01 -9.53
CA GLU A 50 2.24 -11.33 -10.16
C GLU A 50 1.69 -12.38 -9.21
N ARG A 51 2.00 -12.29 -7.92
CA ARG A 51 1.65 -13.32 -6.94
C ARG A 51 0.98 -12.80 -5.69
N GLN A 52 1.49 -11.72 -5.08
CA GLN A 52 0.98 -11.31 -3.77
C GLN A 52 -0.36 -10.60 -3.87
N ASP A 53 -1.26 -10.97 -2.97
CA ASP A 53 -2.50 -10.23 -2.76
C ASP A 53 -2.21 -9.12 -1.76
N GLU A 54 -2.94 -8.02 -1.84
CA GLU A 54 -2.72 -6.88 -0.96
C GLU A 54 -3.99 -6.44 -0.25
N LEU A 55 -3.81 -5.96 0.98
CA LEU A 55 -4.85 -5.29 1.75
C LEU A 55 -4.38 -3.87 2.02
N TYR A 56 -5.20 -2.91 1.64
CA TYR A 56 -4.97 -1.49 1.88
C TYR A 56 -5.85 -1.03 3.04
N PHE A 57 -5.28 -0.25 3.93
CA PHE A 57 -6.02 0.36 5.05
C PHE A 57 -5.70 1.85 5.06
N VAL A 58 -6.74 2.69 4.97
CA VAL A 58 -6.58 4.15 5.03
C VAL A 58 -6.51 4.57 6.49
N HIS A 59 -5.36 5.12 6.88
CA HIS A 59 -5.13 5.61 8.23
C HIS A 59 -5.52 7.08 8.36
N ARG A 60 -5.16 7.90 7.35
CA ARG A 60 -5.42 9.34 7.36
C ARG A 60 -5.56 9.84 5.92
N GLY A 61 -6.30 10.93 5.75
CA GLY A 61 -6.56 11.48 4.43
C GLY A 61 -7.70 10.75 3.72
N ARG A 62 -7.87 11.02 2.44
CA ARG A 62 -8.92 10.39 1.63
C ARG A 62 -8.32 9.88 0.34
N ALA A 63 -8.67 8.65 -0.01
CA ALA A 63 -8.13 7.95 -1.18
C ALA A 63 -9.22 7.70 -2.20
N ARG A 64 -8.89 7.91 -3.48
CA ARG A 64 -9.70 7.36 -4.57
C ARG A 64 -8.99 6.13 -5.10
N PHE A 65 -9.67 4.98 -5.01
CA PHE A 65 -9.20 3.72 -5.54
C PHE A 65 -9.85 3.46 -6.88
N GLU A 66 -9.03 3.17 -7.89
CA GLU A 66 -9.49 2.67 -9.18
C GLU A 66 -8.95 1.24 -9.28
N VAL A 67 -9.83 0.26 -9.17
CA VAL A 67 -9.47 -1.15 -9.04
C VAL A 67 -10.40 -1.99 -9.89
N GLY A 68 -9.84 -2.70 -10.87
CA GLY A 68 -10.60 -3.66 -11.66
C GLY A 68 -11.83 -3.08 -12.36
N GLY A 69 -11.78 -1.81 -12.77
CA GLY A 69 -12.89 -1.14 -13.44
C GLY A 69 -13.87 -0.46 -12.49
N GLU A 70 -13.66 -0.57 -11.20
CA GLU A 70 -14.49 0.12 -10.19
C GLU A 70 -13.72 1.29 -9.61
N THR A 71 -14.41 2.39 -9.34
CA THR A 71 -13.83 3.55 -8.67
C THR A 71 -14.58 3.80 -7.37
N ARG A 72 -13.83 3.96 -6.28
CA ARG A 72 -14.41 4.21 -4.97
C ARG A 72 -13.49 5.08 -4.13
N GLU A 73 -14.09 6.02 -3.37
CA GLU A 73 -13.34 6.81 -2.40
C GLU A 73 -13.45 6.19 -1.02
N LEU A 74 -12.33 6.19 -0.29
CA LEU A 74 -12.24 5.68 1.07
C LEU A 74 -11.70 6.76 2.00
N GLU A 75 -12.30 6.86 3.18
CA GLU A 75 -11.90 7.73 4.26
C GLU A 75 -11.16 6.92 5.33
N PRO A 76 -10.60 7.57 6.38
CA PRO A 76 -9.91 6.84 7.45
C PRO A 76 -10.76 5.70 8.02
N GLY A 77 -10.16 4.52 8.12
CA GLY A 77 -10.85 3.29 8.48
C GLY A 77 -11.27 2.47 7.28
N GLY A 78 -11.23 3.03 6.07
CA GLY A 78 -11.55 2.30 4.85
C GLY A 78 -10.51 1.23 4.53
N VAL A 79 -10.98 0.12 3.98
CA VAL A 79 -10.12 -1.01 3.61
C VAL A 79 -10.46 -1.47 2.20
N CYS A 80 -9.45 -1.99 1.50
CA CYS A 80 -9.61 -2.53 0.16
C CYS A 80 -8.71 -3.74 -0.01
N HIS A 81 -9.29 -4.87 -0.39
CA HIS A 81 -8.53 -6.07 -0.73
C HIS A 81 -8.41 -6.16 -2.24
N VAL A 82 -7.20 -6.37 -2.73
CA VAL A 82 -6.91 -6.48 -4.17
C VAL A 82 -6.12 -7.75 -4.40
N ILE A 83 -6.67 -8.68 -5.17
CA ILE A 83 -5.92 -9.88 -5.56
C ILE A 83 -4.79 -9.49 -6.53
N SER A 84 -3.76 -10.33 -6.61
CA SER A 84 -2.48 -9.98 -7.22
C SER A 84 -2.61 -9.33 -8.60
N THR A 85 -3.28 -9.98 -9.53
CA THR A 85 -3.27 -9.55 -10.94
C THR A 85 -4.26 -8.43 -11.27
N THR A 86 -5.08 -8.02 -10.32
CA THR A 86 -6.02 -6.93 -10.54
C THR A 86 -5.28 -5.59 -10.59
N ARG A 87 -5.48 -4.82 -11.66
CA ARG A 87 -4.86 -3.51 -11.84
C ARG A 87 -5.45 -2.52 -10.85
N ARG A 88 -4.58 -1.68 -10.29
CA ARG A 88 -5.00 -0.66 -9.33
C ARG A 88 -4.23 0.63 -9.50
N ARG A 89 -4.89 1.71 -9.16
CA ARG A 89 -4.31 3.05 -9.09
C ARG A 89 -5.00 3.80 -7.96
N ILE A 90 -4.21 4.54 -7.17
CA ILE A 90 -4.71 5.21 -5.97
C ILE A 90 -4.30 6.68 -6.02
N THR A 91 -5.24 7.57 -5.74
CA THR A 91 -5.02 9.02 -5.73
C THR A 91 -5.35 9.60 -4.37
N SER A 92 -4.49 10.47 -3.87
CA SER A 92 -4.77 11.27 -2.68
C SER A 92 -5.70 12.41 -3.07
N VAL A 93 -6.96 12.36 -2.63
CA VAL A 93 -7.99 13.32 -3.07
C VAL A 93 -8.45 14.27 -1.98
N GLY A 94 -7.90 14.15 -0.77
CA GLY A 94 -8.17 15.08 0.30
C GLY A 94 -7.26 16.31 0.27
N ASP A 95 -7.38 17.14 1.29
CA ASP A 95 -6.55 18.33 1.45
C ASP A 95 -5.38 18.10 2.41
N GLU A 96 -5.22 16.88 2.91
CA GLU A 96 -4.08 16.47 3.71
C GLU A 96 -3.45 15.22 3.10
N ASP A 97 -2.26 14.85 3.58
CA ASP A 97 -1.57 13.64 3.10
C ASP A 97 -2.44 12.40 3.30
N LEU A 98 -2.47 11.56 2.29
CA LEU A 98 -3.04 10.23 2.41
C LEU A 98 -1.98 9.31 3.01
N VAL A 99 -2.32 8.68 4.13
CA VAL A 99 -1.45 7.69 4.77
C VAL A 99 -2.20 6.36 4.79
N MET A 100 -1.60 5.36 4.15
CA MET A 100 -2.18 4.02 4.07
C MET A 100 -1.18 3.00 4.61
N LEU A 101 -1.70 1.96 5.23
CA LEU A 101 -0.93 0.75 5.50
C LEU A 101 -1.27 -0.27 4.43
N VAL A 102 -0.26 -0.89 3.84
CA VAL A 102 -0.42 -1.88 2.78
C VAL A 102 0.24 -3.18 3.22
N VAL A 103 -0.55 -4.25 3.29
CA VAL A 103 -0.09 -5.57 3.68
C VAL A 103 -0.18 -6.48 2.48
N GLY A 104 0.89 -7.21 2.18
CA GLY A 104 0.91 -8.11 1.03
C GLY A 104 1.54 -9.45 1.38
N ALA A 105 0.96 -10.52 0.82
CA ALA A 105 1.46 -11.87 1.02
C ALA A 105 0.83 -12.83 0.01
N LYS A 106 1.42 -14.01 -0.09
CA LYS A 106 0.83 -15.17 -0.76
C LYS A 106 1.47 -16.39 -0.11
N ASP A 107 0.78 -16.98 0.86
CA ASP A 107 1.33 -18.07 1.66
C ASP A 107 2.67 -17.68 2.30
N GLY A 108 2.76 -16.44 2.78
CA GLY A 108 3.96 -15.85 3.34
C GLY A 108 4.43 -14.64 2.56
N TYR A 109 5.60 -14.13 2.93
CA TYR A 109 6.17 -12.94 2.30
C TYR A 109 6.53 -13.24 0.84
N VAL A 110 6.17 -12.31 -0.03
CA VAL A 110 6.57 -12.32 -1.44
C VAL A 110 7.46 -11.09 -1.69
N GLY A 111 8.60 -11.30 -2.31
CA GLY A 111 9.48 -10.20 -2.71
C GLY A 111 8.83 -9.32 -3.78
N ARG A 112 9.59 -8.37 -4.31
CA ARG A 112 9.06 -7.43 -5.31
C ARG A 112 8.53 -8.16 -6.52
N ASP A 113 7.24 -8.06 -6.76
CA ASP A 113 6.55 -8.65 -7.90
C ASP A 113 5.59 -7.66 -8.57
N GLY A 114 5.68 -6.37 -8.23
CA GLY A 114 4.88 -5.32 -8.84
C GLY A 114 5.27 -5.09 -10.29
N GLN A 115 4.26 -4.93 -11.14
CA GLN A 115 4.43 -4.68 -12.57
C GLN A 115 3.63 -3.43 -12.95
N PRO A 116 4.15 -2.62 -13.90
CA PRO A 116 3.37 -1.46 -14.37
C PRO A 116 2.13 -1.91 -15.13
N ALA A 117 1.03 -1.21 -14.92
CA ALA A 117 -0.20 -1.42 -15.68
C ALA A 117 -0.35 -0.33 -16.74
N GLU A 118 -1.11 -0.63 -17.80
CA GLU A 118 -1.38 0.34 -18.85
C GLU A 118 -2.21 1.50 -18.31
N PRO A 119 -1.80 2.77 -18.53
CA PRO A 119 -2.56 3.92 -18.02
C PRO A 119 -4.01 3.95 -18.49
N ASP A 120 -4.28 3.53 -19.72
CA ASP A 120 -5.63 3.53 -20.28
C ASP A 120 -6.52 2.41 -19.76
N ALA A 121 -5.99 1.49 -18.95
CA ALA A 121 -6.82 0.51 -18.23
C ALA A 121 -7.81 1.19 -17.27
N PHE A 122 -7.61 2.46 -16.96
CA PHE A 122 -8.45 3.20 -16.01
C PHE A 122 -9.26 4.31 -16.69
N GLY A 123 -9.30 4.29 -17.97
CA GLY A 123 -10.08 5.24 -18.72
C GLY A 123 -9.38 6.50 -19.05
#